data_a0990ff47a7bb9ae27b7e65032c1a474
#
_entry.id   a0990ff47a7bb9ae27b7e65032c1a474
#
_cell.length_a   1.000
_cell.length_b   1.000
_cell.length_c   1.000
_cell.angle_alpha   90.00
_cell.angle_beta   90.00
_cell.angle_gamma   90.00
#
_symmetry.space_group_name_H-M   'P 1'
#
loop_
_entity.id
_entity.type
_entity.pdbx_description
1 polymer ?
#
loop_
_entity_poly.entity_id
_entity_poly.type
_entity_poly.pdbx_seq_one_letter_code
_entity_poly.pdbx_strand_id
1 'polypeptide(L)'
;MEILTHVGGTPGKDCGGFCRFCYFKTVNFKDLDSVALGCKFCPPHQIGCSYCHELIREVKNGFKPPNEVLTQLIMNLEQLKNTQQEVHDLKINVGSWADVINYPHLHDLLAVFQKYEFPVNLGYTSGKGINGAETADDLVARGVTEVSFSVFSINPDLRREWMRDKTPEKSLEALQRFCELCEVNASTVVVPGVITEEEITKTCSILEKWGIKSFVLSRFSNHQ
;
A
#
# COMPACT_ATOMS: atom_id res chain seq x y z
N MET A 1 9.90 4.32 -16.18
CA MET A 1 9.66 5.48 -15.27
C MET A 1 8.30 5.32 -14.60
N GLU A 2 8.15 5.68 -13.32
CA GLU A 2 6.86 5.61 -12.63
C GLU A 2 6.27 6.99 -12.38
N ILE A 3 4.96 7.12 -12.61
CA ILE A 3 4.17 8.26 -12.15
C ILE A 3 3.34 7.80 -10.96
N LEU A 4 3.49 8.49 -9.85
CA LEU A 4 2.65 8.27 -8.68
C LEU A 4 1.31 9.01 -8.87
N THR A 5 0.23 8.26 -8.77
CA THR A 5 -1.12 8.80 -8.56
C THR A 5 -1.64 8.32 -7.21
N HIS A 6 -2.21 9.23 -6.41
CA HIS A 6 -2.56 8.93 -5.04
C HIS A 6 -4.06 9.04 -4.80
N VAL A 7 -4.68 7.94 -4.41
CA VAL A 7 -6.15 7.86 -4.24
C VAL A 7 -6.63 8.30 -2.84
N GLY A 8 -5.74 8.77 -1.97
CA GLY A 8 -6.10 9.17 -0.61
C GLY A 8 -6.29 7.97 0.32
N GLY A 9 -7.30 8.04 1.16
CA GLY A 9 -7.67 7.00 2.12
C GLY A 9 -7.31 7.33 3.57
N THR A 10 -8.16 6.95 4.51
CA THR A 10 -7.94 7.11 5.95
C THR A 10 -7.49 5.81 6.57
N PRO A 11 -6.24 5.72 7.09
CA PRO A 11 -5.77 4.52 7.77
C PRO A 11 -6.73 4.04 8.86
N GLY A 12 -6.88 2.74 8.96
CA GLY A 12 -7.83 2.10 9.87
C GLY A 12 -9.25 2.05 9.34
N LYS A 13 -9.81 3.18 8.88
CA LYS A 13 -11.16 3.22 8.29
C LYS A 13 -11.16 2.50 6.94
N ASP A 14 -10.30 2.94 6.04
CA ASP A 14 -10.28 2.49 4.65
C ASP A 14 -9.30 1.32 4.39
N CYS A 15 -8.72 0.73 5.44
CA CYS A 15 -7.94 -0.52 5.38
C CYS A 15 -8.60 -1.69 6.13
N GLY A 16 -9.90 -1.65 6.39
CA GLY A 16 -10.60 -2.73 7.09
C GLY A 16 -10.17 -2.91 8.57
N GLY A 17 -9.74 -1.83 9.22
CA GLY A 17 -9.29 -1.78 10.62
C GLY A 17 -7.79 -1.55 10.79
N PHE A 18 -7.42 -0.93 11.91
CA PHE A 18 -6.02 -0.72 12.26
C PHE A 18 -5.30 -2.03 12.59
N CYS A 19 -4.14 -2.26 11.99
CA CYS A 19 -3.18 -3.22 12.51
C CYS A 19 -2.71 -2.82 13.92
N ARG A 20 -2.36 -3.78 14.78
CA ARG A 20 -1.87 -3.45 16.14
C ARG A 20 -0.57 -2.64 16.11
N PHE A 21 0.24 -2.85 15.08
CA PHE A 21 1.52 -2.16 14.85
C PHE A 21 1.42 -0.92 13.97
N CYS A 22 0.23 -0.49 13.57
CA CYS A 22 0.05 0.65 12.69
C CYS A 22 0.42 1.95 13.40
N TYR A 23 1.41 2.68 12.89
CA TYR A 23 1.87 3.93 13.47
C TYR A 23 0.80 5.05 13.40
N PHE A 24 -0.07 5.02 12.41
CA PHE A 24 -1.20 5.95 12.31
C PHE A 24 -2.20 5.83 13.47
N LYS A 25 -2.16 4.73 14.20
CA LYS A 25 -3.04 4.53 15.37
C LYS A 25 -2.74 5.52 16.51
N THR A 26 -1.49 5.97 16.60
CA THR A 26 -1.03 6.91 17.63
C THR A 26 -1.13 8.37 17.19
N VAL A 27 -1.43 8.62 15.91
CA VAL A 27 -1.57 9.97 15.37
C VAL A 27 -2.85 10.63 15.85
N ASN A 28 -2.71 11.76 16.55
CA ASN A 28 -3.85 12.57 16.93
C ASN A 28 -4.29 13.48 15.77
N PHE A 29 -5.22 12.99 14.95
CA PHE A 29 -5.73 13.75 13.81
C PHE A 29 -6.54 15.00 14.19
N LYS A 30 -6.82 15.25 15.47
CA LYS A 30 -7.53 16.45 15.93
C LYS A 30 -6.57 17.61 16.19
N ASP A 31 -5.35 17.29 16.58
CA ASP A 31 -4.29 18.24 16.87
C ASP A 31 -3.09 17.98 15.94
N LEU A 32 -3.19 18.56 14.74
CA LEU A 32 -2.19 18.35 13.69
C LEU A 32 -0.86 19.04 13.96
N ASP A 33 -0.87 20.08 14.78
CA ASP A 33 0.31 20.86 15.10
C ASP A 33 1.22 20.11 16.11
N SER A 34 0.68 19.10 16.78
CA SER A 34 1.40 18.26 17.76
C SER A 34 1.94 16.95 17.20
N VAL A 35 1.72 16.65 15.90
CA VAL A 35 2.03 15.34 15.34
C VAL A 35 3.45 15.23 14.82
N ALA A 36 4.31 14.51 15.53
CA ALA A 36 5.55 13.99 14.99
C ALA A 36 5.26 12.65 14.27
N LEU A 37 5.37 12.61 12.95
CA LEU A 37 5.18 11.37 12.16
C LEU A 37 6.39 10.42 12.21
N GLY A 38 7.35 10.66 13.10
CA GLY A 38 8.52 9.79 13.25
C GLY A 38 9.36 9.67 11.99
N CYS A 39 9.30 10.66 11.10
CA CYS A 39 10.13 10.71 9.92
C CYS A 39 11.60 10.70 10.35
N LYS A 40 12.41 9.82 9.74
CA LYS A 40 13.85 9.72 10.03
C LYS A 40 14.63 11.03 9.79
N PHE A 41 14.03 11.98 9.07
CA PHE A 41 14.61 13.29 8.79
C PHE A 41 14.19 14.35 9.83
N CYS A 42 13.21 14.05 10.70
CA CYS A 42 12.81 14.97 11.75
C CYS A 42 13.61 14.69 13.02
N PRO A 43 14.26 15.72 13.57
CA PRO A 43 14.81 15.62 14.91
C PRO A 43 13.74 15.20 15.93
N PRO A 44 14.07 14.46 17.00
CA PRO A 44 13.10 13.95 17.97
C PRO A 44 12.25 15.03 18.64
N HIS A 45 12.73 16.29 18.64
CA HIS A 45 12.08 17.45 19.24
C HIS A 45 11.34 18.33 18.23
N GLN A 46 11.37 18.01 16.94
CA GLN A 46 10.69 18.77 15.91
C GLN A 46 9.33 18.14 15.59
N ILE A 47 8.28 18.89 15.89
CA ILE A 47 6.89 18.47 15.66
C ILE A 47 6.51 18.84 14.25
N GLY A 48 6.59 17.85 13.34
CA GLY A 48 6.10 17.98 11.98
C GLY A 48 6.82 19.03 11.13
N CYS A 49 6.59 18.96 9.84
CA CYS A 49 6.91 20.03 8.88
C CYS A 49 5.69 20.22 7.99
N SER A 50 5.71 21.23 7.13
CA SER A 50 4.60 21.52 6.20
C SER A 50 4.18 20.28 5.41
N TYR A 51 5.14 19.45 4.97
CA TYR A 51 4.89 18.20 4.26
C TYR A 51 4.08 17.21 5.12
N CYS A 52 4.48 16.98 6.37
CA CYS A 52 3.74 16.09 7.28
C CYS A 52 2.33 16.63 7.58
N HIS A 53 2.18 17.94 7.70
CA HIS A 53 0.87 18.55 7.96
C HIS A 53 -0.07 18.42 6.75
N GLU A 54 0.42 18.58 5.53
CA GLU A 54 -0.36 18.36 4.32
C GLU A 54 -0.77 16.90 4.20
N LEU A 55 0.17 15.99 4.41
CA LEU A 55 -0.06 14.54 4.41
C LEU A 55 -1.20 14.14 5.36
N ILE A 56 -1.17 14.66 6.59
CA ILE A 56 -2.20 14.35 7.59
C ILE A 56 -3.55 14.97 7.24
N ARG A 57 -3.56 16.14 6.60
CA ARG A 57 -4.81 16.75 6.10
C ARG A 57 -5.44 15.87 5.02
N GLU A 58 -4.65 15.36 4.07
CA GLU A 58 -5.13 14.43 3.04
C GLU A 58 -5.70 13.15 3.66
N VAL A 59 -5.00 12.56 4.65
CA VAL A 59 -5.43 11.34 5.35
C VAL A 59 -6.80 11.48 6.01
N LYS A 60 -7.18 12.68 6.46
CA LYS A 60 -8.50 12.94 7.07
C LYS A 60 -9.65 12.87 6.08
N ASN A 61 -9.41 13.20 4.83
CA ASN A 61 -10.46 13.36 3.83
C ASN A 61 -10.96 12.02 3.28
N GLY A 62 -10.29 10.90 3.61
CA GLY A 62 -10.61 9.60 3.07
C GLY A 62 -10.14 9.44 1.62
N PHE A 63 -10.82 8.57 0.89
CA PHE A 63 -10.53 8.39 -0.53
C PHE A 63 -10.95 9.60 -1.36
N LYS A 64 -10.09 9.96 -2.31
CA LYS A 64 -10.34 11.04 -3.28
C LYS A 64 -11.40 10.60 -4.31
N PRO A 65 -12.22 11.52 -4.81
CA PRO A 65 -13.11 11.21 -5.93
C PRO A 65 -12.29 10.96 -7.21
N PRO A 66 -12.78 10.10 -8.15
CA PRO A 66 -12.03 9.69 -9.33
C PRO A 66 -11.56 10.84 -10.22
N ASN A 67 -12.37 11.88 -10.36
CA ASN A 67 -12.03 13.06 -11.16
C ASN A 67 -10.81 13.82 -10.58
N GLU A 68 -10.67 13.90 -9.27
CA GLU A 68 -9.49 14.51 -8.63
C GLU A 68 -8.24 13.70 -8.91
N VAL A 69 -8.33 12.36 -8.77
CA VAL A 69 -7.23 11.43 -9.05
C VAL A 69 -6.77 11.54 -10.51
N LEU A 70 -7.72 11.55 -11.45
CA LEU A 70 -7.43 11.65 -12.88
C LEU A 70 -6.86 13.03 -13.24
N THR A 71 -7.38 14.11 -12.65
CA THR A 71 -6.84 15.48 -12.87
C THR A 71 -5.39 15.56 -12.43
N GLN A 72 -5.07 15.01 -11.24
CA GLN A 72 -3.69 14.99 -10.75
C GLN A 72 -2.76 14.18 -11.67
N LEU A 73 -3.23 13.03 -12.16
CA LEU A 73 -2.48 12.23 -13.12
C LEU A 73 -2.20 12.99 -14.41
N ILE A 74 -3.21 13.66 -14.98
CA ILE A 74 -3.06 14.47 -16.21
C ILE A 74 -2.02 15.57 -15.99
N MET A 75 -2.09 16.28 -14.87
CA MET A 75 -1.11 17.32 -14.53
C MET A 75 0.31 16.75 -14.45
N ASN A 76 0.49 15.59 -13.84
CA ASN A 76 1.79 14.92 -13.74
C ASN A 76 2.30 14.50 -15.14
N LEU A 77 1.44 14.00 -16.01
CA LEU A 77 1.77 13.62 -17.39
C LEU A 77 2.16 14.85 -18.24
N GLU A 78 1.44 15.95 -18.12
CA GLU A 78 1.75 17.21 -18.82
C GLU A 78 3.10 17.78 -18.34
N GLN A 79 3.36 17.74 -17.03
CA GLN A 79 4.64 18.17 -16.49
C GLN A 79 5.79 17.35 -17.07
N LEU A 80 5.65 16.03 -17.17
CA LEU A 80 6.66 15.16 -17.78
C LEU A 80 6.90 15.49 -19.24
N LYS A 81 5.83 15.68 -20.02
CA LYS A 81 5.93 16.07 -21.43
C LYS A 81 6.73 17.37 -21.61
N ASN A 82 6.55 18.32 -20.70
CA ASN A 82 7.26 19.61 -20.74
C ASN A 82 8.75 19.49 -20.37
N THR A 83 9.18 18.41 -19.72
CA THR A 83 10.61 18.20 -19.40
C THR A 83 11.44 17.69 -20.58
N GLN A 84 10.83 17.42 -21.73
CA GLN A 84 11.47 16.84 -22.92
C GLN A 84 12.21 15.52 -22.67
N GLN A 85 11.92 14.84 -21.56
CA GLN A 85 12.46 13.51 -21.33
C GLN A 85 11.74 12.51 -22.24
N GLU A 86 12.48 11.74 -23.01
CA GLU A 86 11.94 10.56 -23.69
C GLU A 86 11.45 9.58 -22.62
N VAL A 87 10.15 9.39 -22.56
CA VAL A 87 9.50 8.52 -21.58
C VAL A 87 9.32 7.15 -22.21
N HIS A 88 10.26 6.26 -21.96
CA HIS A 88 10.10 4.85 -22.26
C HIS A 88 9.54 4.11 -21.03
N ASP A 89 8.66 3.16 -21.27
CA ASP A 89 8.11 2.24 -20.25
C ASP A 89 7.46 2.95 -19.05
N LEU A 90 6.51 3.85 -19.36
CA LEU A 90 5.76 4.55 -18.32
C LEU A 90 4.82 3.62 -17.58
N LYS A 91 4.99 3.50 -16.27
CA LYS A 91 4.14 2.74 -15.36
C LYS A 91 3.40 3.70 -14.43
N ILE A 92 2.12 3.44 -14.18
CA ILE A 92 1.33 4.20 -13.20
C ILE A 92 1.40 3.48 -11.85
N ASN A 93 1.90 4.17 -10.84
CA ASN A 93 1.88 3.68 -9.46
C ASN A 93 0.67 4.28 -8.73
N VAL A 94 -0.27 3.44 -8.34
CA VAL A 94 -1.48 3.84 -7.61
C VAL A 94 -1.24 3.68 -6.12
N GLY A 95 -0.94 4.79 -5.44
CA GLY A 95 -0.69 4.83 -4.00
C GLY A 95 -1.94 5.18 -3.18
N SER A 96 -1.93 4.77 -1.90
CA SER A 96 -2.96 5.10 -0.91
C SER A 96 -2.32 5.25 0.47
N TRP A 97 -2.91 6.08 1.33
CA TRP A 97 -2.58 6.13 2.78
C TRP A 97 -3.23 4.97 3.56
N ALA A 98 -4.21 4.32 2.94
CA ALA A 98 -4.90 3.16 3.48
C ALA A 98 -4.53 1.91 2.66
N ASP A 99 -5.50 1.07 2.35
CA ASP A 99 -5.31 -0.08 1.47
C ASP A 99 -5.86 0.25 0.07
N VAL A 100 -4.98 0.24 -0.93
CA VAL A 100 -5.34 0.66 -2.29
C VAL A 100 -6.46 -0.19 -2.92
N ILE A 101 -6.54 -1.47 -2.58
CA ILE A 101 -7.59 -2.37 -3.11
C ILE A 101 -8.97 -1.98 -2.58
N ASN A 102 -9.04 -1.32 -1.44
CA ASN A 102 -10.31 -0.84 -0.87
C ASN A 102 -10.79 0.49 -1.49
N TYR A 103 -10.08 1.04 -2.46
CA TYR A 103 -10.54 2.24 -3.17
C TYR A 103 -11.82 1.95 -3.95
N PRO A 104 -12.96 2.63 -3.66
CA PRO A 104 -14.26 2.28 -4.23
C PRO A 104 -14.33 2.39 -5.75
N HIS A 105 -13.48 3.20 -6.35
CA HIS A 105 -13.42 3.45 -7.79
C HIS A 105 -12.17 2.86 -8.45
N LEU A 106 -11.56 1.84 -7.82
CA LEU A 106 -10.34 1.24 -8.36
C LEU A 106 -10.57 0.67 -9.77
N HIS A 107 -11.68 -0.03 -9.98
CA HIS A 107 -12.01 -0.63 -11.27
C HIS A 107 -12.23 0.41 -12.37
N ASP A 108 -12.89 1.53 -12.05
CA ASP A 108 -13.10 2.64 -12.98
C ASP A 108 -11.74 3.26 -13.39
N LEU A 109 -10.85 3.43 -12.40
CA LEU A 109 -9.52 3.98 -12.63
C LEU A 109 -8.67 3.03 -13.49
N LEU A 110 -8.68 1.73 -13.19
CA LEU A 110 -7.98 0.71 -13.97
C LEU A 110 -8.51 0.62 -15.41
N ALA A 111 -9.81 0.76 -15.62
CA ALA A 111 -10.39 0.79 -16.97
C ALA A 111 -9.87 1.98 -17.81
N VAL A 112 -9.65 3.13 -17.18
CA VAL A 112 -9.00 4.28 -17.85
C VAL A 112 -7.56 3.95 -18.21
N PHE A 113 -6.79 3.38 -17.29
CA PHE A 113 -5.38 3.04 -17.54
C PHE A 113 -5.23 1.97 -18.62
N GLN A 114 -6.09 0.95 -18.60
CA GLN A 114 -6.12 -0.10 -19.61
C GLN A 114 -6.43 0.44 -21.01
N LYS A 115 -7.35 1.41 -21.13
CA LYS A 115 -7.67 2.07 -22.40
C LYS A 115 -6.46 2.76 -23.03
N TYR A 116 -5.53 3.26 -22.20
CA TYR A 116 -4.31 3.93 -22.64
C TYR A 116 -3.07 3.02 -22.54
N GLU A 117 -3.26 1.73 -22.31
CA GLU A 117 -2.22 0.71 -22.25
C GLU A 117 -1.12 1.00 -21.21
N PHE A 118 -1.47 1.69 -20.11
CA PHE A 118 -0.53 1.93 -19.03
C PHE A 118 -0.42 0.71 -18.11
N PRO A 119 0.79 0.14 -17.93
CA PRO A 119 1.04 -0.84 -16.88
C PRO A 119 0.82 -0.22 -15.51
N VAL A 120 0.17 -0.97 -14.61
CA VAL A 120 -0.19 -0.46 -13.28
C VAL A 120 0.57 -1.20 -12.20
N ASN A 121 1.21 -0.42 -11.32
CA ASN A 121 1.70 -0.87 -10.04
C ASN A 121 0.67 -0.47 -8.97
N LEU A 122 0.07 -1.44 -8.29
CA LEU A 122 -0.71 -1.18 -7.10
C LEU A 122 0.23 -0.98 -5.91
N GLY A 123 0.15 0.18 -5.29
CA GLY A 123 0.84 0.49 -4.07
C GLY A 123 0.44 -0.45 -2.93
N TYR A 124 0.55 0.01 -1.70
CA TYR A 124 0.35 -0.88 -0.55
C TYR A 124 -1.06 -1.46 -0.47
N THR A 125 -1.13 -2.81 -0.49
CA THR A 125 -2.30 -3.56 -0.04
C THR A 125 -1.89 -4.56 1.04
N SER A 126 -2.81 -4.84 1.94
CA SER A 126 -2.67 -5.89 2.96
C SER A 126 -3.48 -7.14 2.61
N GLY A 127 -4.28 -7.08 1.58
CA GLY A 127 -5.23 -8.12 1.20
C GLY A 127 -6.44 -8.25 2.12
N LYS A 128 -6.60 -7.36 3.11
CA LYS A 128 -7.76 -7.43 4.02
C LYS A 128 -9.06 -7.09 3.28
N GLY A 129 -10.04 -7.97 3.42
CA GLY A 129 -11.38 -7.78 2.85
C GLY A 129 -11.51 -8.16 1.38
N ILE A 130 -10.48 -8.75 0.77
CA ILE A 130 -10.53 -9.25 -0.61
C ILE A 130 -11.09 -10.67 -0.70
N ASN A 131 -11.46 -11.08 -1.91
CA ASN A 131 -12.09 -12.37 -2.17
C ASN A 131 -11.12 -13.44 -2.68
N GLY A 132 -9.91 -13.51 -2.11
CA GLY A 132 -8.93 -14.54 -2.47
C GLY A 132 -8.38 -14.38 -3.88
N ALA A 133 -8.13 -15.51 -4.53
CA ALA A 133 -7.58 -15.59 -5.89
C ALA A 133 -8.40 -14.83 -6.92
N GLU A 134 -9.74 -14.82 -6.79
CA GLU A 134 -10.63 -14.12 -7.73
C GLU A 134 -10.31 -12.61 -7.83
N THR A 135 -9.95 -11.97 -6.70
CA THR A 135 -9.56 -10.56 -6.72
C THR A 135 -8.25 -10.36 -7.46
N ALA A 136 -7.27 -11.26 -7.29
CA ALA A 136 -6.00 -11.17 -8.00
C ALA A 136 -6.19 -11.36 -9.51
N ASP A 137 -6.99 -12.35 -9.91
CA ASP A 137 -7.33 -12.61 -11.32
C ASP A 137 -8.00 -11.39 -11.98
N ASP A 138 -8.99 -10.79 -11.30
CA ASP A 138 -9.71 -9.60 -11.83
C ASP A 138 -8.79 -8.38 -11.97
N LEU A 139 -7.97 -8.09 -10.97
CA LEU A 139 -7.08 -6.92 -11.00
C LEU A 139 -5.99 -7.06 -12.07
N VAL A 140 -5.39 -8.25 -12.21
CA VAL A 140 -4.39 -8.49 -13.26
C VAL A 140 -5.02 -8.44 -14.65
N ALA A 141 -6.22 -8.99 -14.84
CA ALA A 141 -6.96 -8.88 -16.10
C ALA A 141 -7.27 -7.41 -16.48
N ARG A 142 -7.27 -6.50 -15.51
CA ARG A 142 -7.47 -5.04 -15.70
C ARG A 142 -6.16 -4.27 -15.87
N GLY A 143 -5.02 -4.96 -16.06
CA GLY A 143 -3.75 -4.33 -16.37
C GLY A 143 -2.82 -4.07 -15.18
N VAL A 144 -3.10 -4.64 -14.01
CA VAL A 144 -2.16 -4.63 -12.90
C VAL A 144 -1.00 -5.56 -13.22
N THR A 145 0.22 -5.01 -13.23
CA THR A 145 1.46 -5.72 -13.56
C THR A 145 2.39 -5.86 -12.36
N GLU A 146 2.13 -5.12 -11.29
CA GLU A 146 2.94 -5.14 -10.08
C GLU A 146 2.08 -4.81 -8.85
N VAL A 147 2.38 -5.45 -7.72
CA VAL A 147 1.68 -5.22 -6.44
C VAL A 147 2.68 -5.09 -5.29
N SER A 148 2.52 -4.07 -4.45
CA SER A 148 3.22 -3.96 -3.17
C SER A 148 2.34 -4.52 -2.04
N PHE A 149 2.73 -5.65 -1.46
CA PHE A 149 1.89 -6.40 -0.51
C PHE A 149 2.45 -6.40 0.92
N SER A 150 1.66 -5.94 1.88
CA SER A 150 1.97 -6.04 3.31
C SER A 150 1.62 -7.42 3.84
N VAL A 151 2.59 -8.30 3.90
CA VAL A 151 2.39 -9.71 4.31
C VAL A 151 2.20 -9.83 5.82
N PHE A 152 3.04 -9.18 6.61
CA PHE A 152 3.25 -9.35 8.05
C PHE A 152 3.76 -10.75 8.39
N SER A 153 2.98 -11.79 8.11
CA SER A 153 3.29 -13.20 8.31
C SER A 153 2.45 -14.05 7.37
N ILE A 154 2.95 -15.22 6.98
CA ILE A 154 2.18 -16.25 6.29
C ILE A 154 1.33 -17.09 7.25
N ASN A 155 1.47 -16.90 8.56
CA ASN A 155 0.64 -17.54 9.56
C ASN A 155 -0.70 -16.79 9.67
N PRO A 156 -1.84 -17.44 9.33
CA PRO A 156 -3.16 -16.82 9.38
C PRO A 156 -3.53 -16.28 10.76
N ASP A 157 -3.10 -16.94 11.84
CA ASP A 157 -3.44 -16.52 13.20
C ASP A 157 -2.71 -15.24 13.58
N LEU A 158 -1.44 -15.10 13.21
CA LEU A 158 -0.70 -13.85 13.40
C LEU A 158 -1.32 -12.71 12.59
N ARG A 159 -1.74 -12.95 11.36
CA ARG A 159 -2.46 -11.95 10.56
C ARG A 159 -3.78 -11.56 11.21
N ARG A 160 -4.57 -12.55 11.65
CA ARG A 160 -5.86 -12.32 12.33
C ARG A 160 -5.69 -11.48 13.58
N GLU A 161 -4.70 -11.80 14.38
CA GLU A 161 -4.45 -11.12 15.64
C GLU A 161 -3.85 -9.73 15.45
N TRP A 162 -2.77 -9.61 14.66
CA TRP A 162 -1.94 -8.40 14.58
C TRP A 162 -2.35 -7.44 13.47
N MET A 163 -2.75 -7.94 12.33
CA MET A 163 -3.29 -7.10 11.25
C MET A 163 -4.79 -6.86 11.40
N ARG A 164 -5.48 -7.60 12.27
CA ARG A 164 -6.93 -7.65 12.37
C ARG A 164 -7.58 -8.05 11.04
N ASP A 165 -6.92 -8.96 10.35
CA ASP A 165 -7.41 -9.54 9.13
C ASP A 165 -8.53 -10.54 9.47
N LYS A 166 -9.72 -10.33 8.95
CA LYS A 166 -10.88 -11.18 9.23
C LYS A 166 -10.87 -12.46 8.40
N THR A 167 -10.19 -12.42 7.26
CA THR A 167 -10.12 -13.51 6.27
C THR A 167 -8.69 -13.74 5.82
N PRO A 168 -7.75 -14.04 6.77
CA PRO A 168 -6.32 -14.10 6.44
C PRO A 168 -5.97 -15.19 5.42
N GLU A 169 -6.74 -16.28 5.39
CA GLU A 169 -6.59 -17.35 4.40
C GLU A 169 -6.83 -16.81 2.98
N LYS A 170 -7.90 -16.03 2.78
CA LYS A 170 -8.19 -15.38 1.50
C LYS A 170 -7.14 -14.33 1.12
N SER A 171 -6.65 -13.58 2.09
CA SER A 171 -5.59 -12.60 1.86
C SER A 171 -4.30 -13.27 1.38
N LEU A 172 -3.94 -14.41 1.97
CA LEU A 172 -2.77 -15.21 1.58
C LEU A 172 -2.96 -15.92 0.24
N GLU A 173 -4.15 -16.44 -0.02
CA GLU A 173 -4.54 -17.01 -1.31
C GLU A 173 -4.38 -15.97 -2.44
N ALA A 174 -4.85 -14.74 -2.21
CA ALA A 174 -4.67 -13.66 -3.16
C ALA A 174 -3.20 -13.30 -3.37
N LEU A 175 -2.40 -13.23 -2.30
CA LEU A 175 -0.96 -13.00 -2.40
C LEU A 175 -0.28 -14.06 -3.26
N GLN A 176 -0.55 -15.33 -2.99
CA GLN A 176 -0.01 -16.43 -3.79
C GLN A 176 -0.41 -16.28 -5.26
N ARG A 177 -1.69 -15.98 -5.52
CA ARG A 177 -2.19 -15.81 -6.88
C ARG A 177 -1.57 -14.62 -7.59
N PHE A 178 -1.37 -13.49 -6.91
CA PHE A 178 -0.61 -12.37 -7.47
C PHE A 178 0.82 -12.77 -7.86
N CYS A 179 1.51 -13.54 -7.03
CA CYS A 179 2.87 -14.02 -7.34
C CYS A 179 2.92 -14.90 -8.61
N GLU A 180 1.83 -15.60 -8.95
CA GLU A 180 1.72 -16.40 -10.18
C GLU A 180 1.45 -15.55 -11.42
N LEU A 181 0.82 -14.38 -11.26
CA LEU A 181 0.28 -13.59 -12.37
C LEU A 181 1.07 -12.33 -12.68
N CYS A 182 1.71 -11.72 -11.69
CA CYS A 182 2.39 -10.44 -11.83
C CYS A 182 3.59 -10.31 -10.87
N GLU A 183 4.32 -9.19 -10.95
CA GLU A 183 5.40 -8.93 -10.00
C GLU A 183 4.84 -8.55 -8.63
N VAL A 184 5.36 -9.17 -7.56
CA VAL A 184 4.97 -8.84 -6.19
C VAL A 184 6.18 -8.44 -5.36
N ASN A 185 6.10 -7.25 -4.77
CA ASN A 185 7.02 -6.76 -3.76
C ASN A 185 6.35 -6.86 -2.39
N ALA A 186 6.88 -7.71 -1.53
CA ALA A 186 6.30 -7.94 -0.21
C ALA A 186 7.05 -7.17 0.88
N SER A 187 6.33 -6.84 1.95
CA SER A 187 6.92 -6.24 3.14
C SER A 187 6.31 -6.77 4.43
N THR A 188 7.09 -6.71 5.52
CA THR A 188 6.62 -6.95 6.86
C THR A 188 7.22 -5.96 7.85
N VAL A 189 6.48 -5.70 8.92
CA VAL A 189 6.98 -4.98 10.10
C VAL A 189 7.42 -6.01 11.14
N VAL A 190 8.70 -6.03 11.47
CA VAL A 190 9.25 -6.94 12.48
C VAL A 190 8.92 -6.40 13.88
N VAL A 191 7.88 -6.95 14.50
CA VAL A 191 7.44 -6.61 15.85
C VAL A 191 8.18 -7.49 16.83
N PRO A 192 9.01 -6.92 17.76
CA PRO A 192 9.77 -7.69 18.74
C PRO A 192 8.87 -8.59 19.60
N GLY A 193 9.27 -9.84 19.79
CA GLY A 193 8.52 -10.84 20.56
C GLY A 193 7.30 -11.45 19.85
N VAL A 194 6.98 -10.97 18.63
CA VAL A 194 5.87 -11.49 17.82
C VAL A 194 6.37 -12.10 16.52
N ILE A 195 7.14 -11.35 15.76
CA ILE A 195 7.78 -11.83 14.53
C ILE A 195 9.18 -12.31 14.91
N THR A 196 9.29 -13.60 15.15
CA THR A 196 10.55 -14.27 15.51
C THR A 196 11.38 -14.56 14.27
N GLU A 197 12.65 -14.90 14.47
CA GLU A 197 13.55 -15.33 13.39
C GLU A 197 13.00 -16.57 12.67
N GLU A 198 12.41 -17.49 13.40
CA GLU A 198 11.74 -18.69 12.84
C GLU A 198 10.58 -18.30 11.94
N GLU A 199 9.73 -17.36 12.38
CA GLU A 199 8.60 -16.86 11.59
C GLU A 199 9.08 -16.13 10.31
N ILE A 200 10.14 -15.33 10.41
CA ILE A 200 10.76 -14.68 9.25
C ILE A 200 11.25 -15.73 8.26
N THR A 201 12.02 -16.71 8.73
CA THR A 201 12.60 -17.77 7.90
C THR A 201 11.50 -18.56 7.18
N LYS A 202 10.45 -18.93 7.91
CA LYS A 202 9.30 -19.64 7.34
C LYS A 202 8.58 -18.80 6.30
N THR A 203 8.35 -17.52 6.60
CA THR A 203 7.70 -16.58 5.68
C THR A 203 8.55 -16.42 4.42
N CYS A 204 9.85 -16.19 4.53
CA CYS A 204 10.77 -16.09 3.39
C CYS A 204 10.73 -17.34 2.51
N SER A 205 10.83 -18.53 3.12
CA SER A 205 10.85 -19.79 2.38
C SER A 205 9.55 -20.05 1.59
N ILE A 206 8.42 -19.61 2.09
CA ILE A 206 7.13 -19.75 1.40
C ILE A 206 6.99 -18.71 0.30
N LEU A 207 7.33 -17.45 0.57
CA LEU A 207 7.29 -16.38 -0.41
C LEU A 207 8.24 -16.65 -1.58
N GLU A 208 9.43 -17.19 -1.32
CA GLU A 208 10.36 -17.62 -2.37
C GLU A 208 9.74 -18.70 -3.27
N LYS A 209 9.07 -19.70 -2.70
CA LYS A 209 8.37 -20.76 -3.46
C LYS A 209 7.23 -20.19 -4.30
N TRP A 210 6.58 -19.11 -3.86
CA TRP A 210 5.53 -18.43 -4.63
C TRP A 210 6.08 -17.51 -5.71
N GLY A 211 7.40 -17.30 -5.75
CA GLY A 211 8.03 -16.47 -6.78
C GLY A 211 8.02 -14.97 -6.48
N ILE A 212 8.02 -14.60 -5.20
CA ILE A 212 8.09 -13.18 -4.80
C ILE A 212 9.33 -12.50 -5.38
N LYS A 213 9.19 -11.27 -5.86
CA LYS A 213 10.29 -10.49 -6.42
C LYS A 213 11.22 -9.93 -5.34
N SER A 214 10.63 -9.41 -4.28
CA SER A 214 11.37 -8.85 -3.15
C SER A 214 10.59 -8.99 -1.84
N PHE A 215 11.32 -9.11 -0.72
CA PHE A 215 10.73 -9.10 0.61
C PHE A 215 11.50 -8.16 1.53
N VAL A 216 10.85 -7.09 1.97
CA VAL A 216 11.44 -6.04 2.80
C VAL A 216 11.05 -6.22 4.25
N LEU A 217 12.04 -6.28 5.13
CA LEU A 217 11.85 -6.29 6.58
C LEU A 217 11.97 -4.86 7.12
N SER A 218 10.89 -4.33 7.66
CA SER A 218 10.84 -3.01 8.27
C SER A 218 10.88 -3.12 9.79
N ARG A 219 11.72 -2.32 10.43
CA ARG A 219 11.77 -2.26 11.88
C ARG A 219 10.49 -1.65 12.44
N PHE A 220 9.92 -2.28 13.46
CA PHE A 220 8.87 -1.66 14.25
C PHE A 220 9.41 -0.41 14.97
N SER A 221 8.77 0.71 14.77
CA SER A 221 9.05 1.95 15.49
C SER A 221 7.91 2.21 16.47
N ASN A 222 8.24 2.18 17.76
CA ASN A 222 7.30 2.62 18.80
C ASN A 222 7.46 4.12 18.96
N HIS A 223 6.44 4.86 18.57
CA HIS A 223 6.40 6.33 18.65
C HIS A 223 5.67 6.82 19.91
N GLN A 224 5.69 6.02 20.99
CA GLN A 224 5.20 6.43 22.30
C GLN A 224 6.21 7.26 23.06
#